data_c1e512f1b2a01ad2fe7595cd725e6d79
#
_entry.id   c1e512f1b2a01ad2fe7595cd725e6d79
#
_cell.length_a   1.000
_cell.length_b   1.000
_cell.length_c   1.000
_cell.angle_alpha   90.00
_cell.angle_beta   90.00
_cell.angle_gamma   90.00
#
_symmetry.space_group_name_H-M   'P 1'
#
loop_
_entity.id
_entity.type
_entity.pdbx_description
1 polymer ?
#
loop_
_entity_poly.entity_id
_entity_poly.type
_entity_poly.pdbx_seq_one_letter_code
_entity_poly.pdbx_strand_id
1 'polypeptide(L)'
;MHKNLTVVDHPLVQHKLTLMRNTNTSTAVFRQLLREISMLLAYEVTRDLPMSTKEIETPLCPMSAPVLAGKKLALISILRAGNGLLDGVLELIPSARVGFVGLYRDEETHRPIQYYFKVPSELEDRRVIAVDPMLATGYSASAAIDLLKEAGAKDLKLMCLVAAPEEVELINKNHPDVQVVTASLDDCF
;
A
#
# COMPACT_ATOMS: atom_id res chain seq x y z
N MET A 1 -6.20 5.56 20.16
CA MET A 1 -5.13 4.75 19.53
C MET A 1 -5.80 3.88 18.48
N HIS A 2 -5.55 4.11 17.20
CA HIS A 2 -6.21 3.39 16.11
C HIS A 2 -5.66 1.96 16.06
N LYS A 3 -6.53 0.98 16.28
CA LYS A 3 -6.13 -0.44 16.48
C LYS A 3 -5.43 -1.06 15.26
N ASN A 4 -5.71 -0.56 14.06
CA ASN A 4 -5.21 -1.10 12.77
C ASN A 4 -4.34 -0.10 12.01
N LEU A 5 -3.71 0.86 12.70
CA LEU A 5 -2.81 1.84 12.12
C LEU A 5 -1.36 1.56 12.52
N THR A 6 -0.48 1.56 11.55
CA THR A 6 0.97 1.59 11.74
C THR A 6 1.53 2.84 11.10
N VAL A 7 2.07 3.74 11.92
CA VAL A 7 2.84 4.89 11.45
C VAL A 7 4.31 4.52 11.45
N VAL A 8 4.96 4.63 10.29
CA VAL A 8 6.38 4.29 10.14
C VAL A 8 7.24 5.49 10.53
N ASP A 9 7.64 5.53 11.79
CA ASP A 9 8.41 6.63 12.40
C ASP A 9 9.93 6.52 12.20
N HIS A 10 10.36 5.64 11.30
CA HIS A 10 11.77 5.42 11.01
C HIS A 10 12.46 6.74 10.56
N PRO A 11 13.63 7.10 11.11
CA PRO A 11 14.30 8.38 10.83
C PRO A 11 14.50 8.68 9.34
N LEU A 12 14.84 7.69 8.52
CA LEU A 12 14.99 7.87 7.07
C LEU A 12 13.66 8.20 6.38
N VAL A 13 12.56 7.60 6.81
CA VAL A 13 11.23 7.89 6.28
C VAL A 13 10.86 9.32 6.61
N GLN A 14 10.99 9.73 7.88
CA GLN A 14 10.65 11.06 8.34
C GLN A 14 11.51 12.15 7.70
N HIS A 15 12.82 11.92 7.57
CA HIS A 15 13.72 12.84 6.89
C HIS A 15 13.34 13.04 5.41
N LYS A 16 13.12 11.95 4.69
CA LYS A 16 12.73 12.01 3.27
C LYS A 16 11.35 12.67 3.09
N LEU A 17 10.41 12.39 3.97
CA LEU A 17 9.09 13.01 3.97
C LEU A 17 9.18 14.53 4.20
N THR A 18 10.03 14.98 5.12
CA THR A 18 10.30 16.40 5.35
C THR A 18 10.83 17.10 4.10
N LEU A 19 11.81 16.48 3.42
CA LEU A 19 12.35 17.02 2.15
C LEU A 19 11.27 17.06 1.07
N MET A 20 10.42 16.03 0.99
CA MET A 20 9.35 15.93 0.01
C MET A 20 8.26 17.00 0.20
N ARG A 21 7.95 17.37 1.45
CA ARG A 21 6.95 18.39 1.81
C ARG A 21 7.40 19.83 1.53
N ASN A 22 8.68 20.05 1.29
CA ASN A 22 9.18 21.41 1.02
C ASN A 22 8.65 21.91 -0.33
N THR A 23 8.02 23.09 -0.33
CA THR A 23 7.45 23.72 -1.53
C THR A 23 8.47 24.00 -2.63
N ASN A 24 9.76 24.09 -2.29
CA ASN A 24 10.86 24.30 -3.23
C ASN A 24 11.39 22.98 -3.83
N THR A 25 10.83 21.83 -3.42
CA THR A 25 11.27 20.53 -3.95
C THR A 25 10.88 20.40 -5.41
N SER A 26 11.86 20.18 -6.28
CA SER A 26 11.59 19.97 -7.70
C SER A 26 10.80 18.69 -7.95
N THR A 27 10.05 18.63 -9.05
CA THR A 27 9.27 17.44 -9.44
C THR A 27 10.15 16.19 -9.56
N ALA A 28 11.40 16.33 -10.03
CA ALA A 28 12.32 15.20 -10.16
C ALA A 28 12.70 14.65 -8.78
N VAL A 29 13.08 15.53 -7.85
CA VAL A 29 13.43 15.15 -6.47
C VAL A 29 12.20 14.59 -5.74
N PHE A 30 11.02 15.19 -5.92
CA PHE A 30 9.76 14.69 -5.35
C PHE A 30 9.51 13.24 -5.78
N ARG A 31 9.60 12.93 -7.07
CA ARG A 31 9.41 11.56 -7.59
C ARG A 31 10.44 10.57 -7.05
N GLN A 32 11.69 11.01 -6.92
CA GLN A 32 12.74 10.17 -6.33
C GLN A 32 12.44 9.86 -4.86
N LEU A 33 12.11 10.88 -4.05
CA LEU A 33 11.77 10.72 -2.64
C LEU A 33 10.52 9.85 -2.45
N LEU A 34 9.49 10.03 -3.29
CA LEU A 34 8.29 9.20 -3.28
C LEU A 34 8.63 7.72 -3.49
N ARG A 35 9.46 7.40 -4.47
CA ARG A 35 9.91 6.04 -4.74
C ARG A 35 10.70 5.44 -3.57
N GLU A 36 11.63 6.20 -3.01
CA GLU A 36 12.44 5.76 -1.87
C GLU A 36 11.60 5.52 -0.60
N ILE A 37 10.65 6.42 -0.30
CA ILE A 37 9.73 6.23 0.83
C ILE A 37 8.84 5.02 0.57
N SER A 38 8.35 4.83 -0.66
CA SER A 38 7.51 3.68 -1.02
C SER A 38 8.22 2.34 -0.79
N MET A 39 9.52 2.23 -1.07
CA MET A 39 10.31 1.04 -0.75
C MET A 39 10.38 0.80 0.76
N LEU A 40 10.60 1.84 1.55
CA LEU A 40 10.67 1.73 3.01
C LEU A 40 9.32 1.35 3.62
N LEU A 41 8.23 1.92 3.13
CA LEU A 41 6.88 1.53 3.54
C LEU A 41 6.54 0.10 3.10
N ALA A 42 6.99 -0.32 1.91
CA ALA A 42 6.80 -1.68 1.42
C ALA A 42 7.53 -2.71 2.31
N TYR A 43 8.71 -2.38 2.79
CA TYR A 43 9.44 -3.19 3.77
C TYR A 43 8.62 -3.38 5.06
N GLU A 44 8.01 -2.31 5.57
CA GLU A 44 7.20 -2.39 6.79
C GLU A 44 5.86 -3.10 6.57
N VAL A 45 5.12 -2.81 5.50
CA VAL A 45 3.82 -3.43 5.24
C VAL A 45 3.90 -4.94 5.00
N THR A 46 5.09 -5.43 4.63
CA THR A 46 5.38 -6.85 4.37
C THR A 46 6.04 -7.57 5.54
N ARG A 47 6.21 -6.93 6.69
CA ARG A 47 6.95 -7.48 7.85
C ARG A 47 6.40 -8.80 8.37
N ASP A 48 5.11 -9.04 8.25
CA ASP A 48 4.38 -10.21 8.74
C ASP A 48 4.04 -11.23 7.63
N LEU A 49 4.75 -11.18 6.49
CA LEU A 49 4.56 -12.18 5.44
C LEU A 49 4.87 -13.59 5.95
N PRO A 50 4.04 -14.59 5.63
CA PRO A 50 4.29 -15.94 6.04
C PRO A 50 5.53 -16.50 5.36
N MET A 51 6.31 -17.26 6.12
CA MET A 51 7.55 -17.90 5.67
C MET A 51 7.36 -19.42 5.53
N SER A 52 8.13 -20.00 4.63
CA SER A 52 8.28 -21.43 4.40
C SER A 52 9.76 -21.76 4.29
N THR A 53 10.10 -23.03 4.14
CA THR A 53 11.46 -23.47 3.89
C THR A 53 11.58 -24.18 2.55
N LYS A 54 12.75 -24.08 1.95
CA LYS A 54 13.11 -24.75 0.70
C LYS A 54 14.51 -25.29 0.80
N GLU A 55 14.71 -26.54 0.37
CA GLU A 55 16.03 -27.11 0.18
C GLU A 55 16.74 -26.40 -0.98
N ILE A 56 17.91 -25.87 -0.70
CA ILE A 56 18.77 -25.20 -1.67
C ILE A 56 20.19 -25.75 -1.57
N GLU A 57 20.96 -25.57 -2.64
CA GLU A 57 22.39 -25.85 -2.66
C GLU A 57 23.16 -24.51 -2.66
N THR A 58 24.03 -24.34 -1.69
CA THR A 58 24.98 -23.23 -1.61
C THR A 58 26.34 -23.66 -2.17
N PRO A 59 27.26 -22.74 -2.48
CA PRO A 59 28.61 -23.11 -2.89
C PRO A 59 29.38 -24.00 -1.90
N LEU A 60 28.92 -24.09 -0.65
CA LEU A 60 29.60 -24.86 0.42
C LEU A 60 28.88 -26.13 0.79
N CYS A 61 27.54 -26.10 0.87
CA CYS A 61 26.75 -27.30 1.27
C CYS A 61 25.26 -27.11 0.96
N PRO A 62 24.49 -28.20 0.83
CA PRO A 62 23.03 -28.17 0.85
C PRO A 62 22.51 -27.65 2.19
N MET A 63 21.42 -26.89 2.18
CA MET A 63 20.76 -26.41 3.39
C MET A 63 19.26 -26.14 3.17
N SER A 64 18.50 -26.21 4.26
CA SER A 64 17.13 -25.72 4.30
C SER A 64 17.13 -24.22 4.56
N ALA A 65 16.57 -23.42 3.65
CA ALA A 65 16.60 -21.95 3.69
C ALA A 65 15.18 -21.35 3.74
N PRO A 66 14.97 -20.21 4.45
CA PRO A 66 13.69 -19.55 4.51
C PRO A 66 13.33 -18.88 3.16
N VAL A 67 12.07 -19.05 2.76
CA VAL A 67 11.48 -18.39 1.58
C VAL A 67 10.10 -17.88 1.93
N LEU A 68 9.58 -16.92 1.16
CA LEU A 68 8.19 -16.50 1.30
C LEU A 68 7.25 -17.66 0.98
N ALA A 69 6.24 -17.86 1.84
CA ALA A 69 5.21 -18.87 1.63
C ALA A 69 4.08 -18.33 0.72
N GLY A 70 3.35 -19.27 0.11
CA GLY A 70 2.13 -18.95 -0.62
C GLY A 70 2.33 -18.34 -2.01
N LYS A 71 1.28 -17.70 -2.51
CA LYS A 71 1.27 -17.07 -3.83
C LYS A 71 1.92 -15.69 -3.79
N LYS A 72 2.35 -15.21 -4.97
CA LYS A 72 2.89 -13.86 -5.14
C LYS A 72 1.92 -12.79 -4.65
N LEU A 73 2.45 -11.75 -4.02
CA LEU A 73 1.68 -10.59 -3.58
C LEU A 73 0.89 -9.96 -4.73
N ALA A 74 -0.25 -9.38 -4.42
CA ALA A 74 -1.00 -8.51 -5.32
C ALA A 74 -0.87 -7.06 -4.85
N LEU A 75 -0.31 -6.21 -5.71
CA LEU A 75 -0.22 -4.77 -5.50
C LEU A 75 -1.32 -4.10 -6.31
N ILE A 76 -2.17 -3.35 -5.64
CA ILE A 76 -3.31 -2.70 -6.28
C ILE A 76 -3.17 -1.19 -6.17
N SER A 77 -2.93 -0.53 -7.30
CA SER A 77 -2.88 0.92 -7.38
C SER A 77 -4.29 1.51 -7.46
N ILE A 78 -4.61 2.41 -6.53
CA ILE A 78 -5.80 3.25 -6.63
C ILE A 78 -5.46 4.41 -7.56
N LEU A 79 -6.06 4.37 -8.74
CA LEU A 79 -5.74 5.30 -9.83
C LEU A 79 -6.30 6.70 -9.54
N ARG A 80 -5.61 7.71 -9.94
CA ARG A 80 -4.36 7.75 -10.71
C ARG A 80 -3.13 7.89 -9.82
N ALA A 81 -3.28 8.46 -8.63
CA ALA A 81 -2.19 8.87 -7.74
C ALA A 81 -1.38 7.69 -7.18
N GLY A 82 -2.02 6.53 -6.95
CA GLY A 82 -1.37 5.32 -6.45
C GLY A 82 -0.20 4.82 -7.29
N ASN A 83 -0.18 5.14 -8.60
CA ASN A 83 0.94 4.76 -9.46
C ASN A 83 2.30 5.32 -8.99
N GLY A 84 2.30 6.49 -8.33
CA GLY A 84 3.53 7.06 -7.80
C GLY A 84 4.20 6.20 -6.71
N LEU A 85 3.41 5.46 -5.93
CA LEU A 85 3.92 4.52 -4.92
C LEU A 85 4.30 3.17 -5.52
N LEU A 86 3.58 2.74 -6.56
CA LEU A 86 3.70 1.41 -7.14
C LEU A 86 5.12 1.11 -7.62
N ASP A 87 5.77 2.07 -8.29
CA ASP A 87 7.13 1.90 -8.82
C ASP A 87 8.14 1.54 -7.72
N GLY A 88 8.10 2.25 -6.59
CA GLY A 88 8.99 1.96 -5.45
C GLY A 88 8.72 0.59 -4.81
N VAL A 89 7.46 0.19 -4.72
CA VAL A 89 7.11 -1.15 -4.19
C VAL A 89 7.60 -2.25 -5.12
N LEU A 90 7.48 -2.06 -6.44
CA LEU A 90 7.94 -3.04 -7.44
C LEU A 90 9.47 -3.16 -7.52
N GLU A 91 10.21 -2.12 -7.18
CA GLU A 91 11.67 -2.24 -7.04
C GLU A 91 12.08 -3.19 -5.91
N LEU A 92 11.32 -3.20 -4.81
CA LEU A 92 11.55 -4.12 -3.69
C LEU A 92 10.98 -5.52 -3.97
N ILE A 93 9.80 -5.59 -4.61
CA ILE A 93 9.07 -6.85 -4.82
C ILE A 93 8.73 -7.02 -6.31
N PRO A 94 9.71 -7.23 -7.19
CA PRO A 94 9.52 -7.25 -8.64
C PRO A 94 8.64 -8.42 -9.12
N SER A 95 8.45 -9.44 -8.29
CA SER A 95 7.60 -10.59 -8.62
C SER A 95 6.12 -10.39 -8.28
N ALA A 96 5.74 -9.29 -7.65
CA ALA A 96 4.36 -9.01 -7.29
C ALA A 96 3.46 -8.92 -8.53
N ARG A 97 2.20 -9.31 -8.37
CA ARG A 97 1.17 -9.10 -9.41
C ARG A 97 0.57 -7.72 -9.24
N VAL A 98 0.32 -7.04 -10.33
CA VAL A 98 -0.22 -5.67 -10.31
C VAL A 98 -1.66 -5.65 -10.79
N GLY A 99 -2.46 -4.87 -10.09
CA GLY A 99 -3.83 -4.54 -10.47
C GLY A 99 -4.12 -3.06 -10.26
N PHE A 100 -5.25 -2.61 -10.78
CA PHE A 100 -5.64 -1.22 -10.76
C PHE A 100 -7.12 -1.09 -10.44
N VAL A 101 -7.44 -0.12 -9.57
CA VAL A 101 -8.79 0.32 -9.26
C VAL A 101 -8.90 1.79 -9.59
N GLY A 102 -9.70 2.14 -10.59
CA GLY A 102 -9.95 3.51 -11.00
C GLY A 102 -11.28 4.00 -10.43
N LEU A 103 -11.20 5.02 -9.59
CA LEU A 103 -12.35 5.68 -8.98
C LEU A 103 -12.26 7.18 -9.24
N TYR A 104 -13.40 7.82 -9.49
CA TYR A 104 -13.52 9.27 -9.43
C TYR A 104 -14.69 9.66 -8.53
N ARG A 105 -14.67 10.87 -8.02
CA ARG A 105 -15.72 11.41 -7.20
C ARG A 105 -16.73 12.11 -8.12
N ASP A 106 -17.96 11.67 -8.07
CA ASP A 106 -19.05 12.33 -8.77
C ASP A 106 -19.25 13.76 -8.24
N GLU A 107 -19.36 14.75 -9.13
CA GLU A 107 -19.41 16.15 -8.74
C GLU A 107 -20.72 16.54 -8.04
N GLU A 108 -21.84 15.86 -8.38
CA GLU A 108 -23.15 16.16 -7.81
C GLU A 108 -23.41 15.37 -6.53
N THR A 109 -23.16 14.06 -6.56
CA THR A 109 -23.50 13.16 -5.44
C THR A 109 -22.35 12.98 -4.44
N HIS A 110 -21.14 13.41 -4.80
CA HIS A 110 -19.90 13.20 -4.07
C HIS A 110 -19.56 11.72 -3.78
N ARG A 111 -20.21 10.78 -4.46
CA ARG A 111 -19.96 9.36 -4.31
C ARG A 111 -18.81 8.88 -5.21
N PRO A 112 -18.04 7.88 -4.77
CA PRO A 112 -17.03 7.27 -5.62
C PRO A 112 -17.72 6.47 -6.74
N ILE A 113 -17.32 6.75 -7.99
CA ILE A 113 -17.75 6.02 -9.18
C ILE A 113 -16.56 5.26 -9.74
N GLN A 114 -16.75 3.96 -9.94
CA GLN A 114 -15.77 3.11 -10.58
C GLN A 114 -15.77 3.33 -12.09
N TYR A 115 -14.59 3.62 -12.67
CA TYR A 115 -14.41 3.69 -14.12
C TYR A 115 -13.42 2.64 -14.65
N TYR A 116 -12.64 2.04 -13.78
CA TYR A 116 -11.68 0.98 -14.14
C TYR A 116 -11.50 -0.01 -13.00
N PHE A 117 -11.51 -1.31 -13.33
CA PHE A 117 -11.21 -2.36 -12.38
C PHE A 117 -10.55 -3.52 -13.10
N LYS A 118 -9.29 -3.75 -12.82
CA LYS A 118 -8.57 -4.91 -13.32
C LYS A 118 -7.55 -5.37 -12.29
N VAL A 119 -7.79 -6.52 -11.73
CA VAL A 119 -6.99 -7.10 -10.65
C VAL A 119 -6.50 -8.50 -11.03
N PRO A 120 -5.43 -9.00 -10.41
CA PRO A 120 -4.98 -10.37 -10.58
C PRO A 120 -6.06 -11.38 -10.16
N SER A 121 -6.04 -12.56 -10.78
CA SER A 121 -6.85 -13.70 -10.34
C SER A 121 -6.43 -14.22 -8.97
N GLU A 122 -7.34 -14.95 -8.31
CA GLU A 122 -7.06 -15.67 -7.06
C GLU A 122 -6.62 -14.73 -5.92
N LEU A 123 -7.32 -13.58 -5.76
CA LEU A 123 -7.04 -12.63 -4.68
C LEU A 123 -7.24 -13.24 -3.29
N GLU A 124 -8.12 -14.24 -3.18
CA GLU A 124 -8.41 -14.99 -1.96
C GLU A 124 -7.21 -15.74 -1.38
N ASP A 125 -6.22 -16.06 -2.22
CA ASP A 125 -4.99 -16.79 -1.86
C ASP A 125 -3.77 -15.87 -1.77
N ARG A 126 -3.95 -14.56 -1.93
CA ARG A 126 -2.86 -13.59 -1.96
C ARG A 126 -2.98 -12.58 -0.83
N ARG A 127 -1.82 -12.13 -0.33
CA ARG A 127 -1.79 -10.84 0.36
C ARG A 127 -1.98 -9.73 -0.67
N VAL A 128 -2.97 -8.89 -0.45
CA VAL A 128 -3.29 -7.72 -1.27
C VAL A 128 -2.81 -6.47 -0.56
N ILE A 129 -2.03 -5.64 -1.24
CA ILE A 129 -1.60 -4.33 -0.74
C ILE A 129 -2.16 -3.29 -1.70
N ALA A 130 -3.17 -2.54 -1.25
CA ALA A 130 -3.68 -1.38 -1.96
C ALA A 130 -2.80 -0.17 -1.66
N VAL A 131 -2.48 0.62 -2.68
CA VAL A 131 -1.61 1.80 -2.54
C VAL A 131 -2.32 3.05 -3.01
N ASP A 132 -2.33 4.08 -2.15
CA ASP A 132 -2.80 5.44 -2.43
C ASP A 132 -1.88 6.42 -1.69
N PRO A 133 -1.29 7.44 -2.33
CA PRO A 133 -0.36 8.32 -1.64
C PRO A 133 -1.01 9.14 -0.53
N MET A 134 -2.30 9.42 -0.61
CA MET A 134 -2.96 10.33 0.32
C MET A 134 -4.34 9.83 0.74
N LEU A 135 -4.46 9.47 1.99
CA LEU A 135 -5.73 9.12 2.61
C LEU A 135 -6.35 10.38 3.21
N ALA A 136 -7.01 11.21 2.33
CA ALA A 136 -7.52 12.53 2.70
C ALA A 136 -9.04 12.59 2.88
N THR A 137 -9.82 11.83 2.12
CA THR A 137 -11.29 11.77 2.26
C THR A 137 -11.81 10.36 2.51
N GLY A 138 -10.95 9.36 2.52
CA GLY A 138 -11.20 7.93 2.78
C GLY A 138 -12.24 7.25 1.89
N TYR A 139 -13.13 8.00 1.27
CA TYR A 139 -14.21 7.44 0.45
C TYR A 139 -13.68 6.64 -0.74
N SER A 140 -12.65 7.12 -1.43
CA SER A 140 -12.06 6.40 -2.56
C SER A 140 -11.32 5.13 -2.09
N ALA A 141 -10.58 5.22 -0.99
CA ALA A 141 -9.88 4.07 -0.42
C ALA A 141 -10.87 3.04 0.13
N SER A 142 -11.91 3.48 0.86
CA SER A 142 -12.97 2.58 1.37
C SER A 142 -13.69 1.86 0.23
N ALA A 143 -14.08 2.58 -0.83
CA ALA A 143 -14.74 1.98 -1.99
C ALA A 143 -13.79 1.02 -2.75
N ALA A 144 -12.50 1.34 -2.86
CA ALA A 144 -11.53 0.43 -3.46
C ALA A 144 -11.39 -0.86 -2.64
N ILE A 145 -11.39 -0.76 -1.31
CA ILE A 145 -11.36 -1.92 -0.40
C ILE A 145 -12.61 -2.78 -0.58
N ASP A 146 -13.81 -2.17 -0.68
CA ASP A 146 -15.07 -2.90 -0.95
C ASP A 146 -14.96 -3.72 -2.24
N LEU A 147 -14.56 -3.08 -3.34
CA LEU A 147 -14.39 -3.75 -4.64
C LEU A 147 -13.37 -4.90 -4.59
N LEU A 148 -12.27 -4.71 -3.85
CA LEU A 148 -11.26 -5.76 -3.69
C LEU A 148 -11.77 -6.94 -2.86
N LYS A 149 -12.57 -6.69 -1.82
CA LYS A 149 -13.22 -7.72 -1.03
C LYS A 149 -14.27 -8.47 -1.85
N GLU A 150 -15.08 -7.77 -2.64
CA GLU A 150 -16.03 -8.38 -3.59
C GLU A 150 -15.31 -9.26 -4.62
N ALA A 151 -14.09 -8.88 -5.04
CA ALA A 151 -13.24 -9.69 -5.92
C ALA A 151 -12.51 -10.84 -5.21
N GLY A 152 -12.75 -11.05 -3.91
CA GLY A 152 -12.25 -12.19 -3.15
C GLY A 152 -11.04 -11.90 -2.25
N ALA A 153 -10.57 -10.66 -2.14
CA ALA A 153 -9.44 -10.34 -1.26
C ALA A 153 -9.80 -10.57 0.22
N LYS A 154 -9.02 -11.43 0.91
CA LYS A 154 -9.21 -11.78 2.33
C LYS A 154 -8.12 -11.22 3.24
N ASP A 155 -6.90 -11.13 2.74
CA ASP A 155 -5.73 -10.59 3.45
C ASP A 155 -5.33 -9.27 2.75
N LEU A 156 -5.90 -8.15 3.22
CA LEU A 156 -5.77 -6.85 2.60
C LEU A 156 -5.16 -5.83 3.55
N LYS A 157 -4.19 -5.07 3.06
CA LYS A 157 -3.61 -3.90 3.73
C LYS A 157 -3.70 -2.68 2.82
N LEU A 158 -3.84 -1.52 3.43
CA LEU A 158 -3.75 -0.22 2.74
C LEU A 158 -2.42 0.44 3.10
N MET A 159 -1.66 0.84 2.09
CA MET A 159 -0.40 1.57 2.25
C MET A 159 -0.55 2.97 1.64
N CYS A 160 -0.33 4.00 2.45
CA CYS A 160 -0.36 5.39 2.01
C CYS A 160 0.87 6.16 2.51
N LEU A 161 1.16 7.29 1.87
CA LEU A 161 2.25 8.16 2.26
C LEU A 161 1.86 9.00 3.48
N VAL A 162 0.70 9.64 3.41
CA VAL A 162 0.12 10.44 4.49
C VAL A 162 -1.35 10.10 4.68
N ALA A 163 -1.84 10.20 5.90
CA ALA A 163 -3.23 9.95 6.25
C ALA A 163 -3.78 10.99 7.23
N ALA A 164 -5.06 11.34 7.08
CA ALA A 164 -5.79 12.12 8.08
C ALA A 164 -6.37 11.18 9.17
N PRO A 165 -6.42 11.61 10.44
CA PRO A 165 -6.98 10.82 11.53
C PRO A 165 -8.42 10.37 11.27
N GLU A 166 -9.27 11.26 10.79
CA GLU A 166 -10.69 11.00 10.50
C GLU A 166 -10.86 9.91 9.45
N GLU A 167 -9.96 9.88 8.48
CA GLU A 167 -10.00 8.91 7.38
C GLU A 167 -9.55 7.53 7.82
N VAL A 168 -8.56 7.49 8.70
CA VAL A 168 -8.15 6.25 9.35
C VAL A 168 -9.29 5.69 10.19
N GLU A 169 -10.04 6.55 10.92
CA GLU A 169 -11.23 6.16 11.66
C GLU A 169 -12.33 5.59 10.75
N LEU A 170 -12.56 6.24 9.59
CA LEU A 170 -13.52 5.76 8.60
C LEU A 170 -13.15 4.36 8.08
N ILE A 171 -11.88 4.15 7.72
CA ILE A 171 -11.39 2.83 7.30
C ILE A 171 -11.54 1.81 8.42
N ASN A 172 -11.14 2.14 9.66
CA ASN A 172 -11.28 1.25 10.80
C ASN A 172 -12.73 0.88 11.12
N LYS A 173 -13.66 1.81 10.89
CA LYS A 173 -15.10 1.58 11.11
C LYS A 173 -15.68 0.65 10.04
N ASN A 174 -15.37 0.91 8.76
CA ASN A 174 -15.94 0.18 7.62
C ASN A 174 -15.21 -1.14 7.36
N HIS A 175 -13.90 -1.17 7.63
CA HIS A 175 -12.99 -2.27 7.32
C HIS A 175 -12.07 -2.57 8.51
N PRO A 176 -12.61 -3.06 9.65
CA PRO A 176 -11.83 -3.28 10.88
C PRO A 176 -10.76 -4.39 10.75
N ASP A 177 -10.80 -5.14 9.67
CA ASP A 177 -9.86 -6.19 9.29
C ASP A 177 -8.71 -5.69 8.42
N VAL A 178 -8.76 -4.42 7.94
CA VAL A 178 -7.74 -3.84 7.06
C VAL A 178 -6.75 -3.01 7.87
N GLN A 179 -5.47 -3.38 7.81
CA GLN A 179 -4.39 -2.60 8.40
C GLN A 179 -4.01 -1.44 7.47
N VAL A 180 -3.89 -0.23 8.03
CA VAL A 180 -3.36 0.96 7.38
C VAL A 180 -1.91 1.14 7.78
N VAL A 181 -1.01 1.28 6.79
CA VAL A 181 0.41 1.59 7.00
C VAL A 181 0.71 2.92 6.32
N THR A 182 1.21 3.89 7.06
CA THR A 182 1.49 5.25 6.58
C THR A 182 2.82 5.78 7.09
N ALA A 183 3.41 6.73 6.38
CA ALA A 183 4.61 7.44 6.86
C ALA A 183 4.25 8.57 7.85
N SER A 184 3.05 9.13 7.77
CA SER A 184 2.61 10.17 8.71
C SER A 184 1.11 10.20 8.88
N LEU A 185 0.68 10.60 10.07
CA LEU A 185 -0.69 10.98 10.38
C LEU A 185 -0.72 12.50 10.54
N ASP A 186 -1.45 13.19 9.69
CA ASP A 186 -1.46 14.64 9.63
C ASP A 186 -2.88 15.18 9.89
N ASP A 187 -2.98 16.20 10.75
CA ASP A 187 -4.26 16.85 11.09
C ASP A 187 -4.71 17.86 10.02
N CYS A 188 -3.82 18.25 9.10
CA CYS A 188 -4.09 19.19 8.00
C CYS A 188 -3.42 18.72 6.69
N PHE A 189 -4.15 18.82 5.60
CA PHE A 189 -3.67 18.58 4.23
C PHE A 189 -3.76 19.84 3.38
#